data_6473c198b60a25efaaee571e5fe1da82
#
_entry.id   6473c198b60a25efaaee571e5fe1da82
#
_cell.length_a   1.000
_cell.length_b   1.000
_cell.length_c   1.000
_cell.angle_alpha   90.00
_cell.angle_beta   90.00
_cell.angle_gamma   90.00
#
_symmetry.space_group_name_H-M   'P 1'
#
loop_
_entity.id
_entity.type
_entity.pdbx_description
1 polymer ?
#
loop_
_entity_poly.entity_id
_entity_poly.type
_entity_poly.pdbx_seq_one_letter_code
_entity_poly.pdbx_strand_id
1 'polypeptide(L)'
;MPLKIAVLKETRPNERRVALVPVVADKLTKLGADIHMQSGAGDAVKLADSAYKNVTMNPDPIALVRDADVVLTVQPPESSVVEAMKEGAILVSFIYAHKESELTKRLRDRRITCFAMELVPRITRAQAMDALSSQAALAGYYAALLGATNLARILPMMTTAVGSIRPAKTLVMGLGVAGL
;
A
#
# COMPACT_ATOMS: atom_id res chain seq x y z
N MET A 1 -14.37 4.69 24.36
CA MET A 1 -13.11 3.93 24.21
C MET A 1 -12.37 4.47 22.99
N PRO A 2 -11.04 4.53 22.99
CA PRO A 2 -10.29 4.91 21.80
C PRO A 2 -10.54 3.90 20.67
N LEU A 3 -10.53 4.37 19.42
CA LEU A 3 -10.65 3.53 18.24
C LEU A 3 -9.38 2.69 18.08
N LYS A 4 -9.51 1.37 18.12
CA LYS A 4 -8.39 0.45 18.05
C LYS A 4 -8.09 0.10 16.59
N ILE A 5 -6.89 0.44 16.13
CA ILE A 5 -6.43 0.23 14.75
C ILE A 5 -5.32 -0.81 14.75
N ALA A 6 -5.50 -1.90 13.99
CA ALA A 6 -4.45 -2.88 13.74
C ALA A 6 -3.83 -2.66 12.36
N VAL A 7 -2.50 -2.68 12.28
CA VAL A 7 -1.73 -2.57 11.04
C VAL A 7 -0.92 -3.85 10.87
N LEU A 8 -1.15 -4.56 9.77
CA LEU A 8 -0.48 -5.82 9.53
C LEU A 8 0.74 -5.67 8.62
N LYS A 9 1.66 -6.60 8.76
CA LYS A 9 2.78 -6.81 7.85
C LYS A 9 2.27 -7.48 6.57
N GLU A 10 2.75 -7.01 5.44
CA GLU A 10 2.43 -7.62 4.15
C GLU A 10 3.16 -8.96 3.98
N THR A 11 2.44 -9.97 3.50
CA THR A 11 2.93 -11.34 3.31
C THR A 11 2.99 -11.77 1.85
N ARG A 12 2.35 -11.02 0.94
CA ARG A 12 2.35 -11.37 -0.50
C ARG A 12 3.74 -11.18 -1.12
N PRO A 13 4.17 -12.08 -2.01
CA PRO A 13 5.46 -11.98 -2.70
C PRO A 13 5.62 -10.62 -3.39
N ASN A 14 6.79 -10.01 -3.22
CA ASN A 14 7.18 -8.71 -3.79
C ASN A 14 6.40 -7.50 -3.25
N GLU A 15 5.45 -7.65 -2.33
CA GLU A 15 4.85 -6.52 -1.63
C GLU A 15 5.81 -6.02 -0.55
N ARG A 16 6.21 -4.77 -0.67
CA ARG A 16 7.16 -4.14 0.25
C ARG A 16 6.56 -2.95 1.00
N ARG A 17 5.38 -2.50 0.57
CA ARG A 17 4.71 -1.35 1.18
C ARG A 17 4.21 -1.69 2.57
N VAL A 18 3.94 -0.66 3.35
CA VAL A 18 3.27 -0.75 4.65
C VAL A 18 2.04 0.17 4.61
N ALA A 19 0.95 -0.29 5.20
CA ALA A 19 -0.32 0.45 5.16
C ALA A 19 -0.31 1.76 5.98
N LEU A 20 0.61 1.89 6.94
CA LEU A 20 0.72 3.06 7.80
C LEU A 20 2.19 3.48 7.93
N VAL A 21 2.47 4.77 7.73
CA VAL A 21 3.80 5.35 7.94
C VAL A 21 3.85 6.16 9.23
N PRO A 22 5.04 6.36 9.87
CA PRO A 22 5.16 7.00 11.18
C PRO A 22 4.46 8.36 11.30
N VAL A 23 4.61 9.22 10.28
CA VAL A 23 3.98 10.57 10.28
C VAL A 23 2.46 10.50 10.34
N VAL A 24 1.86 9.49 9.71
CA VAL A 24 0.40 9.29 9.73
C VAL A 24 -0.02 8.64 11.05
N ALA A 25 0.76 7.69 11.58
CA ALA A 25 0.54 7.11 12.90
C ALA A 25 0.46 8.20 13.98
N ASP A 26 1.41 9.13 14.00
CA ASP A 26 1.41 10.27 14.93
C ASP A 26 0.15 11.14 14.82
N LYS A 27 -0.36 11.34 13.60
CA LYS A 27 -1.61 12.10 13.39
C LYS A 27 -2.82 11.37 13.94
N LEU A 28 -2.94 10.06 13.67
CA LEU A 28 -4.05 9.25 14.16
C LEU A 28 -4.04 9.12 15.67
N THR A 29 -2.88 8.96 16.30
CA THR A 29 -2.73 8.93 17.76
C THR A 29 -3.17 10.26 18.40
N LYS A 30 -2.81 11.40 17.79
CA LYS A 30 -3.29 12.72 18.24
C LYS A 30 -4.80 12.89 18.13
N LEU A 31 -5.44 12.18 17.22
CA LEU A 31 -6.90 12.13 17.11
C LEU A 31 -7.56 11.14 18.08
N GLY A 32 -6.76 10.47 18.93
CA GLY A 32 -7.25 9.56 19.96
C GLY A 32 -7.33 8.10 19.52
N ALA A 33 -6.73 7.71 18.40
CA ALA A 33 -6.65 6.32 18.01
C ALA A 33 -5.60 5.56 18.83
N ASP A 34 -5.91 4.30 19.17
CA ASP A 34 -5.01 3.34 19.77
C ASP A 34 -4.47 2.40 18.67
N ILE A 35 -3.20 2.58 18.33
CA ILE A 35 -2.59 1.91 17.18
C ILE A 35 -1.75 0.73 17.62
N HIS A 36 -2.06 -0.44 17.09
CA HIS A 36 -1.33 -1.68 17.26
C HIS A 36 -0.79 -2.13 15.90
N MET A 37 0.50 -2.41 15.82
CA MET A 37 1.16 -2.73 14.55
C MET A 37 1.94 -4.03 14.66
N GLN A 38 1.92 -4.83 13.60
CA GLN A 38 2.72 -6.03 13.55
C GLN A 38 4.21 -5.68 13.47
N SER A 39 5.00 -6.29 14.36
CA SER A 39 6.44 -6.04 14.43
C SER A 39 7.11 -6.31 13.07
N GLY A 40 7.98 -5.40 12.66
CA GLY A 40 8.70 -5.48 11.40
C GLY A 40 7.84 -5.21 10.15
N ALA A 41 6.63 -4.66 10.29
CA ALA A 41 5.76 -4.38 9.14
C ALA A 41 6.36 -3.30 8.21
N GLY A 42 7.16 -2.37 8.73
CA GLY A 42 7.83 -1.31 7.96
C GLY A 42 9.22 -1.66 7.44
N ASP A 43 9.81 -2.79 7.82
CA ASP A 43 11.22 -3.12 7.54
C ASP A 43 11.57 -3.11 6.06
N ALA A 44 10.67 -3.61 5.20
CA ALA A 44 10.88 -3.69 3.75
C ALA A 44 11.02 -2.30 3.08
N VAL A 45 10.52 -1.25 3.72
CA VAL A 45 10.65 0.15 3.30
C VAL A 45 11.58 0.95 4.23
N LYS A 46 12.40 0.27 5.03
CA LYS A 46 13.38 0.85 5.95
C LYS A 46 12.76 1.74 7.04
N LEU A 47 11.56 1.42 7.47
CA LEU A 47 10.86 2.03 8.59
C LEU A 47 10.86 1.05 9.76
N ALA A 48 11.88 1.12 10.61
CA ALA A 48 11.99 0.28 11.79
C ALA A 48 10.87 0.56 12.80
N ASP A 49 10.52 -0.44 13.61
CA ASP A 49 9.49 -0.32 14.65
C ASP A 49 9.73 0.88 15.58
N SER A 50 10.98 1.21 15.87
CA SER A 50 11.37 2.37 16.69
C SER A 50 11.03 3.74 16.09
N ALA A 51 10.73 3.81 14.79
CA ALA A 51 10.28 5.04 14.13
C ALA A 51 8.80 5.37 14.44
N TYR A 52 8.03 4.40 14.92
CA TYR A 52 6.61 4.55 15.23
C TYR A 52 6.40 4.90 16.70
N LYS A 53 6.26 6.20 16.98
CA LYS A 53 6.00 6.69 18.34
C LYS A 53 4.55 6.41 18.74
N ASN A 54 4.35 6.03 20.01
CA ASN A 54 3.02 5.77 20.57
C ASN A 54 2.21 4.70 19.81
N VAL A 55 2.90 3.72 19.23
CA VAL A 55 2.31 2.55 18.57
C VAL A 55 2.75 1.31 19.33
N THR A 56 1.79 0.44 19.66
CA THR A 56 2.07 -0.83 20.33
C THR A 56 2.47 -1.89 19.30
N MET A 57 3.66 -2.47 19.45
CA MET A 57 4.14 -3.53 18.55
C MET A 57 3.76 -4.91 19.08
N ASN A 58 3.30 -5.79 18.17
CA ASN A 58 3.00 -7.19 18.49
C ASN A 58 3.36 -8.07 17.30
N PRO A 59 4.09 -9.17 17.48
CA PRO A 59 4.46 -10.07 16.38
C PRO A 59 3.29 -10.93 15.86
N ASP A 60 2.24 -11.14 16.65
CA ASP A 60 1.11 -12.02 16.30
C ASP A 60 0.00 -11.26 15.58
N PRO A 61 -0.19 -11.49 14.26
CA PRO A 61 -1.23 -10.83 13.47
C PRO A 61 -2.65 -11.19 13.93
N ILE A 62 -2.85 -12.41 14.42
CA ILE A 62 -4.17 -12.89 14.87
C ILE A 62 -4.57 -12.20 16.17
N ALA A 63 -3.65 -12.05 17.11
CA ALA A 63 -3.90 -11.31 18.34
C ALA A 63 -4.21 -9.83 18.06
N LEU A 64 -3.55 -9.23 17.06
CA LEU A 64 -3.77 -7.85 16.67
C LEU A 64 -5.20 -7.58 16.16
N VAL A 65 -5.71 -8.46 15.28
CA VAL A 65 -6.99 -8.21 14.62
C VAL A 65 -8.21 -8.62 15.44
N ARG A 66 -8.03 -9.45 16.47
CA ARG A 66 -9.13 -10.01 17.26
C ARG A 66 -9.98 -8.92 17.93
N ASP A 67 -9.35 -7.88 18.44
CA ASP A 67 -10.00 -6.79 19.16
C ASP A 67 -9.97 -5.44 18.41
N ALA A 68 -9.45 -5.43 17.18
CA ALA A 68 -9.34 -4.23 16.38
C ALA A 68 -10.70 -3.80 15.83
N ASP A 69 -10.98 -2.51 15.90
CA ASP A 69 -12.14 -1.89 15.25
C ASP A 69 -11.87 -1.64 13.77
N VAL A 70 -10.61 -1.32 13.45
CA VAL A 70 -10.14 -1.08 12.07
C VAL A 70 -8.86 -1.89 11.81
N VAL A 71 -8.81 -2.57 10.69
CA VAL A 71 -7.62 -3.29 10.21
C VAL A 71 -7.12 -2.64 8.93
N LEU A 72 -5.84 -2.33 8.89
CA LEU A 72 -5.18 -1.72 7.74
C LEU A 72 -4.19 -2.72 7.12
N THR A 73 -4.35 -2.98 5.82
CA THR A 73 -3.40 -3.74 5.00
C THR A 73 -3.25 -3.06 3.65
N VAL A 74 -2.18 -3.34 2.92
CA VAL A 74 -2.03 -2.91 1.53
C VAL A 74 -2.71 -3.93 0.62
N GLN A 75 -2.33 -5.20 0.73
CA GLN A 75 -2.88 -6.30 -0.06
C GLN A 75 -4.02 -7.01 0.69
N PRO A 76 -4.88 -7.74 -0.03
CA PRO A 76 -5.91 -8.53 0.60
C PRO A 76 -5.33 -9.46 1.69
N PRO A 77 -5.86 -9.41 2.92
CA PRO A 77 -5.37 -10.24 4.01
C PRO A 77 -5.68 -11.73 3.79
N GLU A 78 -4.93 -12.58 4.47
CA GLU A 78 -5.18 -14.03 4.45
C GLU A 78 -6.50 -14.39 5.12
N SER A 79 -7.07 -15.54 4.71
CA SER A 79 -8.34 -16.02 5.24
C SER A 79 -8.35 -16.18 6.76
N SER A 80 -7.25 -16.65 7.35
CA SER A 80 -7.08 -16.80 8.80
C SER A 80 -7.18 -15.47 9.55
N VAL A 81 -6.67 -14.40 8.95
CA VAL A 81 -6.77 -13.04 9.49
C VAL A 81 -8.23 -12.58 9.48
N VAL A 82 -8.93 -12.76 8.35
CA VAL A 82 -10.34 -12.38 8.22
C VAL A 82 -11.22 -13.13 9.23
N GLU A 83 -10.97 -14.43 9.41
CA GLU A 83 -11.69 -15.26 10.37
C GLU A 83 -11.47 -14.83 11.82
N ALA A 84 -10.29 -14.28 12.12
CA ALA A 84 -9.95 -13.79 13.46
C ALA A 84 -10.45 -12.37 13.73
N MET A 85 -10.79 -11.59 12.71
CA MET A 85 -11.29 -10.22 12.88
C MET A 85 -12.57 -10.19 13.69
N LYS A 86 -12.73 -9.14 14.49
CA LYS A 86 -13.95 -8.86 15.23
C LYS A 86 -15.14 -8.68 14.27
N GLU A 87 -16.29 -9.27 14.60
CA GLU A 87 -17.52 -9.03 13.84
C GLU A 87 -17.87 -7.53 13.85
N GLY A 88 -18.22 -6.99 12.68
CA GLY A 88 -18.50 -5.56 12.51
C GLY A 88 -17.26 -4.67 12.39
N ALA A 89 -16.05 -5.23 12.41
CA ALA A 89 -14.83 -4.46 12.17
C ALA A 89 -14.77 -3.86 10.76
N ILE A 90 -13.90 -2.89 10.60
CA ILE A 90 -13.63 -2.23 9.30
C ILE A 90 -12.29 -2.73 8.77
N LEU A 91 -12.27 -3.14 7.49
CA LEU A 91 -11.04 -3.42 6.75
C LEU A 91 -10.80 -2.32 5.72
N VAL A 92 -9.60 -1.73 5.70
CA VAL A 92 -9.15 -0.80 4.66
C VAL A 92 -7.97 -1.44 3.93
N SER A 93 -8.15 -1.76 2.65
CA SER A 93 -7.17 -2.51 1.85
C SER A 93 -7.47 -2.43 0.36
N PHE A 94 -6.52 -2.79 -0.50
CA PHE A 94 -6.85 -3.25 -1.84
C PHE A 94 -7.46 -4.64 -1.76
N ILE A 95 -8.64 -4.85 -2.33
CA ILE A 95 -9.39 -6.12 -2.20
C ILE A 95 -9.46 -6.87 -3.53
N TYR A 96 -9.53 -6.13 -4.66
CA TYR A 96 -9.70 -6.74 -5.99
C TYR A 96 -10.89 -7.72 -6.02
N ALA A 97 -12.04 -7.30 -5.52
CA ALA A 97 -13.23 -8.13 -5.29
C ALA A 97 -13.63 -9.00 -6.50
N HIS A 98 -13.35 -8.54 -7.72
CA HIS A 98 -13.61 -9.30 -8.97
C HIS A 98 -12.67 -10.51 -9.16
N LYS A 99 -11.51 -10.55 -8.48
CA LYS A 99 -10.55 -11.66 -8.50
C LYS A 99 -10.60 -12.51 -7.23
N GLU A 100 -10.92 -11.89 -6.11
CA GLU A 100 -10.88 -12.47 -4.76
C GLU A 100 -12.32 -12.74 -4.25
N SER A 101 -13.12 -13.50 -5.03
CA SER A 101 -14.53 -13.74 -4.70
C SER A 101 -14.72 -14.47 -3.37
N GLU A 102 -13.84 -15.39 -3.01
CA GLU A 102 -13.91 -16.13 -1.74
C GLU A 102 -13.61 -15.22 -0.53
N LEU A 103 -12.64 -14.33 -0.66
CA LEU A 103 -12.37 -13.31 0.36
C LEU A 103 -13.59 -12.42 0.58
N THR A 104 -14.22 -11.96 -0.51
CA THR A 104 -15.41 -11.11 -0.46
C THR A 104 -16.57 -11.80 0.25
N LYS A 105 -16.79 -13.10 -0.01
CA LYS A 105 -17.78 -13.89 0.71
C LYS A 105 -17.48 -13.98 2.20
N ARG A 106 -16.23 -14.26 2.59
CA ARG A 106 -15.79 -14.32 3.99
C ARG A 106 -15.99 -13.01 4.72
N LEU A 107 -15.62 -11.89 4.11
CA LEU A 107 -15.84 -10.55 4.66
C LEU A 107 -17.33 -10.31 4.94
N ARG A 108 -18.20 -10.64 3.96
CA ARG A 108 -19.64 -10.56 4.12
C ARG A 108 -20.15 -11.44 5.27
N ASP A 109 -19.74 -12.70 5.30
CA ASP A 109 -20.23 -13.69 6.27
C ASP A 109 -19.77 -13.32 7.71
N ARG A 110 -18.61 -12.65 7.83
CA ARG A 110 -18.09 -12.08 9.09
C ARG A 110 -18.63 -10.68 9.38
N ARG A 111 -19.53 -10.11 8.54
CA ARG A 111 -20.09 -8.76 8.66
C ARG A 111 -19.02 -7.67 8.74
N ILE A 112 -17.89 -7.85 8.06
CA ILE A 112 -16.81 -6.88 8.02
C ILE A 112 -17.13 -5.83 6.96
N THR A 113 -17.12 -4.56 7.36
CA THR A 113 -17.22 -3.44 6.43
C THR A 113 -15.88 -3.24 5.74
N CYS A 114 -15.87 -3.27 4.40
CA CYS A 114 -14.62 -3.14 3.63
C CYS A 114 -14.58 -1.85 2.82
N PHE A 115 -13.53 -1.07 3.02
CA PHE A 115 -13.15 0.04 2.15
C PHE A 115 -12.07 -0.44 1.17
N ALA A 116 -12.51 -0.82 -0.04
CA ALA A 116 -11.62 -1.25 -1.11
C ALA A 116 -10.97 -0.03 -1.77
N MET A 117 -9.67 0.13 -1.59
CA MET A 117 -8.93 1.32 -2.03
C MET A 117 -8.93 1.49 -3.56
N GLU A 118 -9.03 0.41 -4.31
CA GLU A 118 -9.16 0.46 -5.77
C GLU A 118 -10.53 0.96 -6.25
N LEU A 119 -11.54 1.01 -5.39
CA LEU A 119 -12.89 1.49 -5.69
C LEU A 119 -13.13 2.94 -5.27
N VAL A 120 -12.12 3.62 -4.72
CA VAL A 120 -12.22 5.05 -4.42
C VAL A 120 -12.50 5.80 -5.72
N PRO A 121 -13.58 6.61 -5.81
CA PRO A 121 -13.97 7.27 -7.04
C PRO A 121 -12.94 8.34 -7.44
N ARG A 122 -12.64 8.42 -8.75
CA ARG A 122 -11.69 9.40 -9.30
C ARG A 122 -12.36 10.74 -9.55
N ILE A 123 -12.68 11.42 -8.48
CA ILE A 123 -13.26 12.77 -8.48
C ILE A 123 -12.38 13.71 -7.67
N THR A 124 -12.46 15.01 -7.92
CA THR A 124 -11.63 16.04 -7.28
C THR A 124 -11.62 15.92 -5.75
N ARG A 125 -12.77 15.65 -5.15
CA ARG A 125 -12.93 15.53 -3.70
C ARG A 125 -12.22 14.31 -3.10
N ALA A 126 -12.00 13.27 -3.89
CA ALA A 126 -11.39 12.02 -3.46
C ALA A 126 -9.91 11.88 -3.88
N GLN A 127 -9.32 12.87 -4.54
CA GLN A 127 -7.92 12.81 -5.01
C GLN A 127 -6.91 12.46 -3.91
N ALA A 128 -7.11 12.98 -2.71
CA ALA A 128 -6.22 12.68 -1.58
C ALA A 128 -6.27 11.21 -1.11
N MET A 129 -7.31 10.47 -1.51
CA MET A 129 -7.52 9.05 -1.21
C MET A 129 -7.29 8.14 -2.43
N ASP A 130 -6.98 8.72 -3.62
CA ASP A 130 -6.77 7.96 -4.85
C ASP A 130 -5.40 7.26 -4.84
N ALA A 131 -5.38 6.09 -4.22
CA ALA A 131 -4.20 5.25 -4.13
C ALA A 131 -3.80 4.67 -5.50
N LEU A 132 -4.73 4.45 -6.42
CA LEU A 132 -4.41 3.93 -7.75
C LEU A 132 -3.62 4.94 -8.57
N SER A 133 -4.04 6.21 -8.59
CA SER A 133 -3.33 7.25 -9.36
C SER A 133 -1.95 7.52 -8.79
N SER A 134 -1.80 7.63 -7.46
CA SER A 134 -0.49 7.84 -6.84
C SER A 134 0.46 6.67 -7.09
N GLN A 135 -0.01 5.42 -7.03
CA GLN A 135 0.81 4.25 -7.35
C GLN A 135 1.12 4.15 -8.85
N ALA A 136 0.20 4.54 -9.73
CA ALA A 136 0.44 4.57 -11.18
C ALA A 136 1.53 5.59 -11.55
N ALA A 137 1.56 6.76 -10.93
CA ALA A 137 2.62 7.75 -11.14
C ALA A 137 4.01 7.19 -10.75
N LEU A 138 4.11 6.52 -9.60
CA LEU A 138 5.34 5.87 -9.17
C LEU A 138 5.74 4.72 -10.09
N ALA A 139 4.77 3.94 -10.61
CA ALA A 139 5.02 2.88 -11.57
C ALA A 139 5.57 3.43 -12.88
N GLY A 140 5.03 4.54 -13.40
CA GLY A 140 5.53 5.21 -14.59
C GLY A 140 6.97 5.72 -14.42
N TYR A 141 7.25 6.38 -13.31
CA TYR A 141 8.61 6.80 -12.96
C TYR A 141 9.59 5.62 -12.94
N TYR A 142 9.23 4.54 -12.25
CA TYR A 142 10.08 3.36 -12.15
C TYR A 142 10.23 2.63 -13.48
N ALA A 143 9.19 2.59 -14.32
CA ALA A 143 9.25 1.98 -15.65
C ALA A 143 10.30 2.66 -16.54
N ALA A 144 10.43 3.99 -16.49
CA ALA A 144 11.46 4.71 -17.22
C ALA A 144 12.87 4.31 -16.74
N LEU A 145 13.10 4.22 -15.44
CA LEU A 145 14.38 3.79 -14.86
C LEU A 145 14.70 2.34 -15.24
N LEU A 146 13.71 1.45 -15.14
CA LEU A 146 13.87 0.05 -15.51
C LEU A 146 14.16 -0.11 -17.00
N GLY A 147 13.48 0.67 -17.84
CA GLY A 147 13.76 0.74 -19.26
C GLY A 147 15.21 1.19 -19.55
N ALA A 148 15.65 2.26 -18.86
CA ALA A 148 17.02 2.77 -19.01
C ALA A 148 18.08 1.75 -18.62
N THR A 149 17.88 0.98 -17.55
CA THR A 149 18.85 -0.01 -17.09
C THR A 149 18.93 -1.26 -17.98
N ASN A 150 17.87 -1.56 -18.75
CA ASN A 150 17.82 -2.70 -19.66
C ASN A 150 18.16 -2.37 -21.12
N LEU A 151 18.36 -1.09 -21.44
CA LEU A 151 18.74 -0.67 -22.79
C LEU A 151 20.26 -0.78 -22.99
N ALA A 152 20.66 -1.23 -24.19
CA ALA A 152 22.06 -1.18 -24.62
C ALA A 152 22.50 0.23 -25.07
N ARG A 153 21.70 1.25 -24.81
CA ARG A 153 21.93 2.66 -25.18
C ARG A 153 21.49 3.58 -24.05
N ILE A 154 22.11 4.76 -23.98
CA ILE A 154 21.67 5.82 -23.08
C ILE A 154 20.40 6.49 -23.59
N LEU A 155 19.53 6.96 -22.67
CA LEU A 155 18.31 7.67 -23.05
C LEU A 155 18.59 9.06 -23.63
N PRO A 156 19.38 9.95 -22.96
CA PRO A 156 19.65 11.30 -23.47
C PRO A 156 20.70 11.27 -24.59
N MET A 157 20.79 12.36 -25.32
CA MET A 157 21.96 12.66 -26.12
C MET A 157 23.14 13.03 -25.18
N MET A 158 24.31 12.47 -25.45
CA MET A 158 25.53 12.79 -24.70
C MET A 158 26.65 13.14 -25.65
N THR A 159 27.30 14.28 -25.44
CA THR A 159 28.47 14.71 -26.19
C THR A 159 29.71 14.50 -25.32
N THR A 160 30.69 13.80 -25.86
CA THR A 160 31.96 13.48 -25.21
C THR A 160 33.11 14.01 -26.07
N ALA A 161 34.34 13.97 -25.55
CA ALA A 161 35.55 14.36 -26.31
C ALA A 161 35.75 13.55 -27.59
N VAL A 162 35.21 12.34 -27.69
CA VAL A 162 35.32 11.46 -28.86
C VAL A 162 34.09 11.50 -29.79
N GLY A 163 33.13 12.39 -29.54
CA GLY A 163 31.93 12.58 -30.37
C GLY A 163 30.62 12.52 -29.60
N SER A 164 29.52 12.58 -30.35
CA SER A 164 28.17 12.60 -29.79
C SER A 164 27.52 11.22 -29.91
N ILE A 165 26.95 10.77 -28.77
CA ILE A 165 26.15 9.54 -28.70
C ILE A 165 24.69 9.93 -28.92
N ARG A 166 24.05 9.28 -29.92
CA ARG A 166 22.66 9.54 -30.25
C ARG A 166 21.71 9.00 -29.13
N PRO A 167 20.63 9.73 -28.81
CA PRO A 167 19.66 9.31 -27.82
C PRO A 167 18.91 8.03 -28.26
N ALA A 168 18.41 7.28 -27.31
CA ALA A 168 17.46 6.21 -27.57
C ALA A 168 16.10 6.80 -28.02
N LYS A 169 15.41 6.06 -28.91
CA LYS A 169 14.02 6.38 -29.27
C LYS A 169 13.09 5.64 -28.32
N THR A 170 12.20 6.37 -27.67
CA THR A 170 11.22 5.82 -26.74
C THR A 170 9.81 6.05 -27.27
N LEU A 171 8.99 5.02 -27.25
CA LEU A 171 7.56 5.11 -27.56
C LEU A 171 6.78 4.85 -26.28
N VAL A 172 5.91 5.80 -25.91
CA VAL A 172 4.98 5.66 -24.79
C VAL A 172 3.59 5.38 -25.36
N MET A 173 3.05 4.22 -25.02
CA MET A 173 1.69 3.82 -25.42
C MET A 173 0.72 4.09 -24.27
N GLY A 174 -0.08 5.15 -24.40
CA GLY A 174 -1.02 5.62 -23.39
C GLY A 174 -0.50 6.85 -22.65
N LEU A 175 -1.36 7.86 -22.53
CA LEU A 175 -1.09 9.15 -21.87
C LEU A 175 -1.92 9.31 -20.60
N GLY A 176 -2.04 8.22 -19.83
CA GLY A 176 -2.62 8.24 -18.48
C GLY A 176 -1.59 8.61 -17.41
N VAL A 177 -1.96 8.48 -16.14
CA VAL A 177 -1.11 8.86 -14.99
C VAL A 177 0.24 8.14 -14.99
N ALA A 178 0.31 6.92 -15.52
CA ALA A 178 1.57 6.17 -15.62
C ALA A 178 2.40 6.56 -16.86
N GLY A 179 1.77 7.08 -17.93
CA GLY A 179 2.45 7.42 -19.19
C GLY A 179 2.94 8.87 -19.28
N LEU A 180 2.43 9.74 -18.41
CA LEU A 180 2.83 11.14 -18.29
C LEU A 180 3.87 11.32 -17.22
#